data_2fb8f36ac948a2fcf44cec41c65a43e8
#
_entry.id   2fb8f36ac948a2fcf44cec41c65a43e8
#
_cell.length_a   1.000
_cell.length_b   1.000
_cell.length_c   1.000
_cell.angle_alpha   90.00
_cell.angle_beta   90.00
_cell.angle_gamma   90.00
#
_symmetry.space_group_name_H-M   'P 1'
#
loop_
_entity.id
_entity.type
_entity.pdbx_description
1 polymer ?
#
loop_
_entity_poly.entity_id
_entity_poly.type
_entity_poly.pdbx_seq_one_letter_code
_entity_poly.pdbx_strand_id
1 'polypeptide(L)'
;MNKRMGNNFIINIGRQLGSGGREIGEKLAARLGIDFYDKELIRLASEESGLCCEFFEKADEKASQGIIGGLFGMRFPFVSDGAIPATNCLSNDALFKVQSDVIRRLAEEKSCLFVGRCADYILREHPRCVNVFISCSNEERIKRICRMYS
;
A
#
# COMPACT_ATOMS: atom_id res chain seq x y z
N MET A 1 16.58 -19.63 16.71
CA MET A 1 17.46 -18.69 15.98
C MET A 1 16.97 -17.28 16.28
N ASN A 2 17.68 -16.54 17.12
CA ASN A 2 17.28 -15.21 17.56
C ASN A 2 17.47 -14.21 16.40
N LYS A 3 16.41 -13.96 15.64
CA LYS A 3 16.40 -12.90 14.62
C LYS A 3 16.63 -11.59 15.40
N ARG A 4 17.79 -10.97 15.24
CA ARG A 4 18.07 -9.64 15.79
C ARG A 4 16.94 -8.74 15.27
N MET A 5 16.00 -8.41 16.13
CA MET A 5 14.97 -7.42 15.81
C MET A 5 15.72 -6.13 15.52
N GLY A 6 15.74 -5.73 14.27
CA GLY A 6 16.34 -4.48 13.84
C GLY A 6 15.78 -3.32 14.67
N ASN A 7 16.57 -2.27 14.83
CA ASN A 7 16.16 -1.07 15.59
C ASN A 7 15.13 -0.23 14.83
N ASN A 8 14.47 -0.83 13.82
CA ASN A 8 13.52 -0.17 12.93
C ASN A 8 12.26 0.26 13.68
N PHE A 9 11.74 1.40 13.34
CA PHE A 9 10.46 1.89 13.84
C PHE A 9 9.53 2.27 12.67
N ILE A 10 8.25 2.17 12.90
CA ILE A 10 7.22 2.39 11.89
C ILE A 10 6.28 3.49 12.36
N ILE A 11 5.91 4.35 11.43
CA ILE A 11 4.85 5.35 11.62
C ILE A 11 3.75 5.06 10.61
N ASN A 12 2.53 4.86 11.07
CA ASN A 12 1.36 4.74 10.23
C ASN A 12 0.49 5.99 10.33
N ILE A 13 0.14 6.58 9.20
CA ILE A 13 -0.76 7.74 9.14
C ILE A 13 -2.08 7.32 8.50
N GLY A 14 -3.12 7.21 9.33
CA GLY A 14 -4.50 7.25 8.91
C GLY A 14 -4.94 8.70 8.69
N ARG A 15 -5.84 8.96 7.73
CA ARG A 15 -6.25 10.33 7.45
C ARG A 15 -7.62 10.41 6.78
N GLN A 16 -8.29 11.53 7.02
CA GLN A 16 -9.45 11.93 6.23
C GLN A 16 -9.00 12.49 4.87
N LEU A 17 -9.81 12.28 3.84
CA LEU A 17 -9.61 12.90 2.53
C LEU A 17 -9.60 14.44 2.68
N GLY A 18 -8.62 15.11 2.09
CA GLY A 18 -8.47 16.56 2.16
C GLY A 18 -7.86 17.09 3.47
N SER A 19 -7.51 16.24 4.44
CA SER A 19 -6.89 16.68 5.70
C SER A 19 -5.42 17.10 5.58
N GLY A 20 -4.77 16.79 4.46
CA GLY A 20 -3.33 17.03 4.27
C GLY A 20 -2.44 15.94 4.86
N GLY A 21 -3.00 14.83 5.32
CA GLY A 21 -2.25 13.77 5.98
C GLY A 21 -1.14 13.15 5.12
N ARG A 22 -1.32 13.07 3.80
CA ARG A 22 -0.26 12.60 2.89
C ARG A 22 0.94 13.56 2.90
N GLU A 23 0.69 14.85 2.73
CA GLU A 23 1.73 15.88 2.72
C GLU A 23 2.46 15.97 4.06
N ILE A 24 1.74 15.86 5.16
CA ILE A 24 2.32 15.81 6.51
C ILE A 24 3.23 14.58 6.65
N GLY A 25 2.78 13.42 6.20
CA GLY A 25 3.57 12.19 6.24
C GLY A 25 4.85 12.29 5.42
N GLU A 26 4.77 12.82 4.22
CA GLU A 26 5.94 13.01 3.34
C GLU A 26 6.98 13.94 3.98
N LYS A 27 6.55 15.09 4.52
CA LYS A 27 7.42 16.03 5.24
C LYS A 27 8.02 15.41 6.51
N LEU A 28 7.24 14.64 7.24
CA LEU A 28 7.71 13.97 8.45
C LEU A 28 8.74 12.89 8.13
N ALA A 29 8.51 12.06 7.13
CA ALA A 29 9.45 11.05 6.69
C ALA A 29 10.79 11.67 6.25
N ALA A 30 10.73 12.76 5.47
CA ALA A 30 11.92 13.50 5.06
C ALA A 30 12.69 14.08 6.26
N ARG A 31 12.01 14.62 7.27
CA ARG A 31 12.65 15.13 8.49
C ARG A 31 13.32 14.06 9.35
N LEU A 32 12.74 12.87 9.37
CA LEU A 32 13.25 11.74 10.14
C LEU A 32 14.28 10.91 9.36
N GLY A 33 14.46 11.19 8.06
CA GLY A 33 15.36 10.41 7.20
C GLY A 33 14.90 8.96 7.03
N ILE A 34 13.60 8.72 7.01
CA ILE A 34 13.01 7.39 6.82
C ILE A 34 12.22 7.33 5.51
N ASP A 35 12.00 6.11 5.02
CA ASP A 35 11.29 5.90 3.76
C ASP A 35 9.79 6.18 3.91
N PHE A 36 9.23 6.80 2.90
CA PHE A 36 7.81 7.14 2.80
C PHE A 36 7.10 6.22 1.82
N TYR A 37 5.96 5.67 2.22
CA TYR A 37 5.14 4.81 1.39
C TYR A 37 3.66 5.21 1.44
N ASP A 38 3.15 5.62 0.31
CA ASP A 38 1.71 5.78 0.09
C ASP A 38 1.16 4.66 -0.81
N LYS A 39 -0.09 4.80 -1.25
CA LYS A 39 -0.74 3.85 -2.14
C LYS A 39 0.09 3.51 -3.38
N GLU A 40 0.65 4.52 -4.00
CA GLU A 40 1.36 4.37 -5.26
C GLU A 40 2.70 3.67 -5.06
N LEU A 41 3.45 4.08 -4.04
CA LEU A 41 4.75 3.48 -3.73
C LEU A 41 4.62 2.04 -3.23
N ILE A 42 3.55 1.70 -2.49
CA ILE A 42 3.28 0.30 -2.11
C ILE A 42 2.96 -0.55 -3.34
N ARG A 43 2.24 0.01 -4.32
CA ARG A 43 1.97 -0.69 -5.59
C ARG A 43 3.27 -0.97 -6.34
N LEU A 44 4.12 0.04 -6.51
CA LEU A 44 5.42 -0.11 -7.15
C LEU A 44 6.31 -1.14 -6.44
N ALA A 45 6.40 -1.08 -5.13
CA ALA A 45 7.15 -2.05 -4.33
C ALA A 45 6.59 -3.48 -4.47
N SER A 46 5.28 -3.63 -4.65
CA SER A 46 4.65 -4.92 -4.92
C SER A 46 5.05 -5.49 -6.28
N GLU A 47 5.12 -4.64 -7.29
CA GLU A 47 5.54 -5.01 -8.64
C GLU A 47 7.03 -5.39 -8.68
N GLU A 48 7.89 -4.57 -8.08
CA GLU A 48 9.34 -4.81 -8.03
C GLU A 48 9.72 -6.06 -7.22
N SER A 49 8.95 -6.40 -6.21
CA SER A 49 9.22 -7.57 -5.35
C SER A 49 8.92 -8.90 -6.03
N GLY A 50 8.27 -8.90 -7.20
CA GLY A 50 7.81 -10.12 -7.87
C GLY A 50 6.62 -10.81 -7.20
N LEU A 51 6.16 -10.34 -6.04
CA LEU A 51 5.04 -10.95 -5.30
C LEU A 51 3.74 -10.94 -6.12
N CYS A 52 3.57 -9.95 -6.98
CA CYS A 52 2.46 -9.95 -7.93
C CYS A 52 2.55 -11.11 -8.91
N CYS A 53 3.74 -11.39 -9.47
CA CYS A 53 3.95 -12.48 -10.43
C CYS A 53 3.74 -13.84 -9.79
N GLU A 54 4.32 -14.12 -8.61
CA GLU A 54 4.11 -15.37 -7.87
C GLU A 54 2.64 -15.60 -7.52
N PHE A 55 1.91 -14.52 -7.29
CA PHE A 55 0.50 -14.61 -6.99
C PHE A 55 -0.33 -14.95 -8.22
N PHE A 56 0.03 -14.41 -9.39
CA PHE A 56 -0.60 -14.74 -10.67
C PHE A 56 -0.35 -16.21 -11.06
N GLU A 57 0.87 -16.71 -10.90
CA GLU A 57 1.20 -18.11 -11.18
C GLU A 57 0.40 -19.07 -10.29
N LYS A 58 0.31 -18.79 -8.98
CA LYS A 58 -0.50 -19.60 -8.05
C LYS A 58 -2.01 -19.46 -8.25
N ALA A 59 -2.47 -18.35 -8.79
CA ALA A 59 -3.88 -18.13 -9.12
C ALA A 59 -4.26 -18.88 -10.40
N ASP A 60 -3.39 -18.96 -11.40
CA ASP A 60 -3.60 -19.71 -12.64
C ASP A 60 -3.71 -21.22 -12.37
N GLU A 61 -2.94 -21.78 -11.45
CA GLU A 61 -3.09 -23.19 -11.03
C GLU A 61 -4.46 -23.48 -10.39
N LYS A 62 -5.09 -22.48 -9.74
CA LYS A 62 -6.42 -22.58 -9.16
C LYS A 62 -7.56 -22.14 -10.10
N ALA A 63 -7.27 -21.32 -11.09
CA ALA A 63 -8.26 -20.76 -12.01
C ALA A 63 -8.77 -21.78 -13.06
N SER A 64 -8.19 -22.96 -13.15
CA SER A 64 -8.76 -24.05 -13.94
C SER A 64 -10.10 -24.57 -13.39
N GLN A 65 -10.60 -24.06 -12.28
CA GLN A 65 -11.84 -24.52 -11.63
C GLN A 65 -12.83 -23.41 -11.21
N GLY A 66 -12.85 -22.22 -11.79
CA GLY A 66 -13.97 -21.33 -11.47
C GLY A 66 -13.75 -19.84 -11.74
N ILE A 67 -14.52 -19.39 -12.65
CA ILE A 67 -15.02 -18.01 -12.89
C ILE A 67 -14.44 -16.96 -11.91
N ILE A 68 -13.37 -16.30 -12.32
CA ILE A 68 -12.99 -15.05 -11.71
C ILE A 68 -13.25 -13.95 -12.74
N GLY A 69 -14.49 -13.51 -12.77
CA GLY A 69 -14.93 -12.36 -13.57
C GLY A 69 -14.98 -11.12 -12.71
N GLY A 70 -14.28 -10.12 -13.15
CA GLY A 70 -14.60 -8.72 -12.97
C GLY A 70 -14.50 -8.13 -11.57
N LEU A 71 -13.46 -7.46 -11.24
CA LEU A 71 -13.52 -6.19 -10.48
C LEU A 71 -12.14 -5.54 -10.24
N PHE A 72 -11.43 -5.15 -11.25
CA PHE A 72 -10.42 -4.12 -11.02
C PHE A 72 -10.14 -3.33 -12.31
N GLY A 73 -10.84 -2.23 -12.48
CA GLY A 73 -10.56 -1.25 -13.52
C GLY A 73 -9.26 -0.45 -13.27
N MET A 74 -8.20 -1.12 -12.87
CA MET A 74 -6.87 -0.55 -12.92
C MET A 74 -6.21 -0.99 -14.23
N ARG A 75 -6.26 -0.11 -15.22
CA ARG A 75 -5.39 -0.20 -16.38
C ARG A 75 -3.96 -0.15 -15.90
N PHE A 76 -3.25 -1.26 -16.00
CA PHE A 76 -1.80 -1.26 -15.90
C PHE A 76 -1.25 -0.63 -17.19
N PRO A 77 -0.56 0.53 -17.15
CA PRO A 77 -0.08 1.19 -18.37
C PRO A 77 1.14 0.51 -19.02
N PHE A 78 1.54 -0.65 -18.55
CA PHE A 78 2.77 -1.29 -19.04
C PHE A 78 2.58 -2.73 -19.54
N VAL A 79 1.48 -3.01 -20.21
CA VAL A 79 1.39 -4.21 -21.06
C VAL A 79 1.21 -3.72 -22.48
N SER A 80 2.34 -3.46 -23.13
CA SER A 80 2.38 -3.29 -24.57
C SER A 80 2.07 -4.63 -25.21
N ASP A 81 0.95 -4.63 -25.92
CA ASP A 81 0.62 -5.44 -27.09
C ASP A 81 1.07 -6.92 -27.04
N GLY A 82 0.23 -7.75 -26.45
CA GLY A 82 0.40 -9.19 -26.51
C GLY A 82 -0.43 -9.93 -25.45
N ALA A 83 -1.75 -10.00 -25.68
CA ALA A 83 -2.66 -11.05 -25.18
C ALA A 83 -2.44 -11.52 -23.73
N ILE A 84 -2.72 -10.65 -22.76
CA ILE A 84 -3.18 -11.13 -21.46
C ILE A 84 -4.71 -10.91 -21.44
N PRO A 85 -5.52 -11.95 -21.27
CA PRO A 85 -6.96 -11.77 -21.17
C PRO A 85 -7.25 -10.84 -20.00
N ALA A 86 -8.06 -9.80 -20.22
CA ALA A 86 -8.48 -8.80 -19.24
C ALA A 86 -9.36 -9.37 -18.10
N THR A 87 -9.24 -10.64 -17.78
CA THR A 87 -10.07 -11.38 -16.85
C THR A 87 -9.39 -11.79 -15.55
N ASN A 88 -8.12 -11.44 -15.33
CA ASN A 88 -7.44 -11.78 -14.09
C ASN A 88 -7.39 -10.60 -13.13
N CYS A 89 -8.55 -10.19 -12.68
CA CYS A 89 -8.66 -9.35 -11.52
C CYS A 89 -8.34 -10.17 -10.29
N LEU A 90 -7.21 -9.85 -9.65
CA LEU A 90 -6.97 -10.28 -8.27
C LEU A 90 -8.22 -9.95 -7.46
N SER A 91 -8.76 -10.92 -6.74
CA SER A 91 -9.80 -10.62 -5.76
C SER A 91 -9.27 -9.54 -4.80
N ASN A 92 -10.17 -8.74 -4.23
CA ASN A 92 -9.76 -7.74 -3.24
C ASN A 92 -8.91 -8.35 -2.12
N ASP A 93 -9.19 -9.59 -1.75
CA ASP A 93 -8.46 -10.34 -0.72
C ASP A 93 -7.04 -10.67 -1.18
N ALA A 94 -6.87 -11.05 -2.43
CA ALA A 94 -5.57 -11.36 -3.00
C ALA A 94 -4.68 -10.12 -3.08
N LEU A 95 -5.24 -9.00 -3.56
CA LEU A 95 -4.55 -7.72 -3.59
C LEU A 95 -4.17 -7.25 -2.18
N PHE A 96 -5.09 -7.38 -1.23
CA PHE A 96 -4.82 -7.04 0.17
C PHE A 96 -3.69 -7.90 0.74
N LYS A 97 -3.67 -9.19 0.43
CA LYS A 97 -2.61 -10.10 0.87
C LYS A 97 -1.24 -9.67 0.33
N VAL A 98 -1.12 -9.44 -0.97
CA VAL A 98 0.14 -8.98 -1.58
C VAL A 98 0.61 -7.67 -0.96
N GLN A 99 -0.27 -6.69 -0.82
CA GLN A 99 0.07 -5.41 -0.18
C GLN A 99 0.48 -5.60 1.29
N SER A 100 -0.17 -6.49 2.01
CA SER A 100 0.17 -6.79 3.41
C SER A 100 1.56 -7.42 3.53
N ASP A 101 1.90 -8.34 2.64
CA ASP A 101 3.20 -9.00 2.63
C ASP A 101 4.33 -8.00 2.29
N VAL A 102 4.09 -7.10 1.33
CA VAL A 102 5.02 -6.00 1.01
C VAL A 102 5.21 -5.06 2.20
N ILE A 103 4.13 -4.62 2.84
CA ILE A 103 4.19 -3.73 4.01
C ILE A 103 4.98 -4.37 5.16
N ARG A 104 4.73 -5.65 5.46
CA ARG A 104 5.48 -6.39 6.50
C ARG A 104 6.96 -6.50 6.16
N ARG A 105 7.27 -6.84 4.92
CA ARG A 105 8.65 -6.96 4.46
C ARG A 105 9.40 -5.63 4.57
N LEU A 106 8.82 -4.54 4.08
CA LEU A 106 9.43 -3.20 4.20
C LEU A 106 9.65 -2.80 5.66
N ALA A 107 8.69 -3.08 6.54
CA ALA A 107 8.80 -2.80 7.97
C ALA A 107 9.88 -3.62 8.68
N GLU A 108 10.17 -4.84 8.22
CA GLU A 108 11.27 -5.66 8.73
C GLU A 108 12.64 -5.16 8.25
N GLU A 109 12.72 -4.65 7.02
CA GLU A 109 13.98 -4.24 6.40
C GLU A 109 14.48 -2.89 6.93
N LYS A 110 13.58 -1.93 7.17
CA LYS A 110 13.95 -0.53 7.48
C LYS A 110 12.86 0.23 8.22
N SER A 111 13.23 1.39 8.78
CA SER A 111 12.25 2.32 9.33
C SER A 111 11.45 2.98 8.21
N CYS A 112 10.13 2.97 8.33
CA CYS A 112 9.21 3.42 7.29
C CYS A 112 8.08 4.26 7.85
N LEU A 113 7.52 5.12 7.00
CA LEU A 113 6.27 5.80 7.23
C LEU A 113 5.26 5.37 6.16
N PHE A 114 4.15 4.79 6.58
CA PHE A 114 3.07 4.37 5.69
C PHE A 114 1.86 5.31 5.80
N VAL A 115 1.26 5.64 4.67
CA VAL A 115 0.04 6.46 4.62
C VAL A 115 -1.12 5.66 4.07
N GLY A 116 -2.03 5.26 4.96
CA GLY A 116 -3.22 4.47 4.63
C GLY A 116 -2.94 2.98 4.41
N ARG A 117 -3.73 2.33 3.55
CA ARG A 117 -3.63 0.90 3.20
C ARG A 117 -3.79 -0.08 4.35
N CYS A 118 -4.47 0.34 5.41
CA CYS A 118 -4.64 -0.47 6.61
C CYS A 118 -3.31 -0.92 7.22
N ALA A 119 -2.24 -0.13 7.03
CA ALA A 119 -0.92 -0.46 7.56
C ALA A 119 -0.94 -0.56 9.09
N ASP A 120 -1.75 0.23 9.76
CA ASP A 120 -2.03 0.16 11.19
C ASP A 120 -2.55 -1.22 11.62
N TYR A 121 -3.47 -1.80 10.86
CA TYR A 121 -3.97 -3.16 11.10
C TYR A 121 -2.95 -4.23 10.75
N ILE A 122 -2.27 -4.10 9.60
CA ILE A 122 -1.27 -5.05 9.11
C ILE A 122 -0.10 -5.17 10.09
N LEU A 123 0.33 -4.05 10.66
CA LEU A 123 1.48 -3.93 11.56
C LEU A 123 1.10 -3.82 13.05
N ARG A 124 -0.14 -4.18 13.41
CA ARG A 124 -0.64 -4.05 14.79
C ARG A 124 0.20 -4.79 15.84
N GLU A 125 0.90 -5.84 15.43
CA GLU A 125 1.78 -6.64 16.31
C GLU A 125 3.24 -6.20 16.24
N HIS A 126 3.57 -5.19 15.41
CA HIS A 126 4.93 -4.68 15.31
C HIS A 126 5.29 -3.90 16.57
N PRO A 127 6.37 -4.27 17.29
CA PRO A 127 6.65 -3.75 18.65
C PRO A 127 7.00 -2.26 18.68
N ARG A 128 7.40 -1.69 17.54
CA ARG A 128 7.82 -0.29 17.40
C ARG A 128 7.01 0.40 16.31
N CYS A 129 5.70 0.41 16.49
CA CYS A 129 4.77 1.01 15.56
C CYS A 129 3.98 2.12 16.25
N VAL A 130 3.95 3.30 15.65
CA VAL A 130 3.15 4.43 16.09
C VAL A 130 2.06 4.68 15.06
N ASN A 131 0.81 4.70 15.51
CA ASN A 131 -0.34 4.99 14.66
C ASN A 131 -0.84 6.39 14.95
N VAL A 132 -0.96 7.22 13.92
CA VAL A 132 -1.44 8.61 13.97
C VAL A 132 -2.62 8.74 13.04
N PHE A 133 -3.67 9.44 13.48
CA PHE A 133 -4.79 9.78 12.61
C PHE A 133 -4.90 11.28 12.43
N ILE A 134 -4.93 11.73 11.17
CA ILE A 134 -5.02 13.16 10.82
C ILE A 134 -6.41 13.51 10.34
N SER A 135 -7.05 14.39 11.07
CA SER A 135 -8.36 14.93 10.76
C SER A 135 -8.30 16.44 10.53
N CYS A 136 -9.32 16.98 9.91
CA CYS A 136 -9.47 18.40 9.68
C CYS A 136 -10.97 18.73 9.54
N SER A 137 -11.35 20.01 9.74
CA SER A 137 -12.73 20.43 9.54
C SER A 137 -13.17 20.22 8.09
N ASN A 138 -14.47 20.02 7.88
CA ASN A 138 -15.02 19.81 6.54
C ASN A 138 -14.70 21.00 5.61
N GLU A 139 -14.77 22.20 6.11
CA GLU A 139 -14.50 23.42 5.35
C GLU A 139 -13.06 23.46 4.81
N GLU A 140 -12.08 23.16 5.66
CA GLU A 140 -10.68 23.15 5.25
C GLU A 140 -10.37 21.99 4.32
N ARG A 141 -11.02 20.85 4.51
CA ARG A 141 -10.90 19.68 3.62
C ARG A 141 -11.42 20.00 2.22
N ILE A 142 -12.59 20.63 2.13
CA ILE A 142 -13.19 21.04 0.85
C ILE A 142 -12.28 22.05 0.15
N LYS A 143 -11.82 23.09 0.86
CA LYS A 143 -10.89 24.08 0.29
C LYS A 143 -9.62 23.43 -0.27
N ARG A 144 -9.06 22.47 0.44
CA ARG A 144 -7.84 21.76 0.01
C ARG A 144 -8.13 20.89 -1.23
N ILE A 145 -9.23 20.15 -1.24
CA ILE A 145 -9.63 19.34 -2.38
C ILE A 145 -9.86 20.20 -3.61
N CYS A 146 -10.59 21.31 -3.49
CA CYS A 146 -10.79 22.25 -4.60
C CYS A 146 -9.47 22.76 -5.20
N ARG A 147 -8.49 23.10 -4.36
CA ARG A 147 -7.17 23.52 -4.86
C ARG A 147 -6.38 22.41 -5.57
N MET A 148 -6.62 21.15 -5.22
CA MET A 148 -5.89 20.02 -5.84
C MET A 148 -6.44 19.66 -7.21
N TYR A 149 -7.71 19.98 -7.48
CA TYR A 149 -8.42 19.61 -8.72
C TYR A 149 -8.81 20.83 -9.59
N SER A 150 -8.37 22.03 -9.24
CA SER A 150 -8.42 23.25 -10.08
C SER A 150 -7.16 23.36 -10.91
#